data_2308acfa2785cff94ed7e90d9a76b4d5
#
_entry.id   2308acfa2785cff94ed7e90d9a76b4d5
#
_cell.length_a   1.000
_cell.length_b   1.000
_cell.length_c   1.000
_cell.angle_alpha   90.00
_cell.angle_beta   90.00
_cell.angle_gamma   90.00
#
_symmetry.space_group_name_H-M   'P 1'
#
loop_
_entity.id
_entity.type
_entity.pdbx_description
1 polymer ?
#
loop_
_entity_poly.entity_id
_entity_poly.type
_entity_poly.pdbx_seq_one_letter_code
_entity_poly.pdbx_strand_id
1 'polypeptide(L)'
;NRWRIVSPIDWPANLFAVNRIINQLEFLEKETGFQAAEALKRGHGLAEYGLDDPAYVFKYGNGEKMYSLKVGKGAPVGNRIYLFDSLSDRIVVVDREFVDGLIVDMERLRNQLVFDIPRFEVSAFSVRLPIAASPADPKTNFLRVGLVRDGGKWKMETPIAAAADPREVDAFLDEICRVCAMGFPQEATLSEAGFDGGTLPASVTLQGTNRRQVLLIGSKTKNGSP
;
A
#
# COMPACT_ATOMS: atom_id res chain seq x y z
N ASN A 1 -11.77 8.61 -0.52
CA ASN A 1 -11.55 7.33 0.15
C ASN A 1 -10.20 6.77 -0.29
N ARG A 2 -9.34 6.43 0.67
CA ARG A 2 -8.04 5.81 0.38
C ARG A 2 -8.09 4.36 0.85
N TRP A 3 -7.71 3.47 -0.03
CA TRP A 3 -7.57 2.06 0.30
C TRP A 3 -6.33 1.82 1.15
N ARG A 4 -6.46 0.95 2.13
CA ARG A 4 -5.35 0.51 2.98
C ARG A 4 -5.32 -1.01 3.08
N ILE A 5 -4.13 -1.57 3.15
CA ILE A 5 -3.89 -2.94 3.58
C ILE A 5 -3.96 -2.91 5.10
N VAL A 6 -4.80 -3.76 5.69
CA VAL A 6 -4.99 -3.80 7.15
C VAL A 6 -4.37 -5.04 7.79
N SER A 7 -4.01 -6.03 6.99
CA SER A 7 -3.36 -7.26 7.43
C SER A 7 -2.56 -7.86 6.27
N PRO A 8 -1.38 -8.41 6.48
CA PRO A 8 -0.63 -8.56 7.74
C PRO A 8 0.06 -7.27 8.20
N ILE A 9 0.00 -6.21 7.41
CA ILE A 9 0.61 -4.91 7.73
C ILE A 9 -0.42 -3.79 7.49
N ASP A 10 -0.31 -2.71 8.25
CA ASP A 10 -1.06 -1.49 7.98
C ASP A 10 -0.27 -0.59 7.01
N TRP A 11 -0.68 -0.55 5.73
CA TRP A 11 0.02 0.17 4.69
C TRP A 11 -0.95 0.76 3.65
N PRO A 12 -0.66 1.94 3.06
CA PRO A 12 -1.44 2.46 1.95
C PRO A 12 -1.46 1.48 0.79
N ALA A 13 -2.63 1.23 0.22
CA ALA A 13 -2.77 0.33 -0.92
C ALA A 13 -2.52 1.06 -2.25
N ASN A 14 -2.03 0.31 -3.24
CA ASN A 14 -1.92 0.76 -4.62
C ASN A 14 -3.32 0.85 -5.24
N LEU A 15 -3.76 2.05 -5.53
CA LEU A 15 -5.10 2.32 -6.07
C LEU A 15 -5.36 1.58 -7.40
N PHE A 16 -4.35 1.49 -8.28
CA PHE A 16 -4.49 0.80 -9.57
C PHE A 16 -4.68 -0.71 -9.38
N ALA A 17 -3.95 -1.32 -8.46
CA ALA A 17 -4.09 -2.74 -8.15
C ALA A 17 -5.47 -3.03 -7.54
N VAL A 18 -5.93 -2.19 -6.61
CA VAL A 18 -7.27 -2.34 -6.00
C VAL A 18 -8.38 -2.14 -7.05
N ASN A 19 -8.30 -1.08 -7.86
CA ASN A 19 -9.29 -0.84 -8.91
C ASN A 19 -9.36 -1.99 -9.94
N ARG A 20 -8.21 -2.60 -10.26
CA ARG A 20 -8.19 -3.79 -11.12
C ARG A 20 -9.00 -4.94 -10.53
N ILE A 21 -8.87 -5.20 -9.23
CA ILE A 21 -9.64 -6.23 -8.52
C ILE A 21 -11.13 -5.88 -8.54
N ILE A 22 -11.49 -4.63 -8.25
CA ILE A 22 -12.89 -4.17 -8.24
C ILE A 22 -13.49 -4.33 -9.63
N ASN A 23 -12.82 -3.87 -10.68
CA ASN A 23 -13.30 -4.00 -12.04
C ASN A 23 -13.51 -5.47 -12.44
N GLN A 24 -12.63 -6.39 -12.02
CA GLN A 24 -12.84 -7.81 -12.25
C GLN A 24 -14.09 -8.34 -11.55
N LEU A 25 -14.34 -7.94 -10.30
CA LEU A 25 -15.56 -8.32 -9.59
C LEU A 25 -16.83 -7.78 -10.26
N GLU A 26 -16.78 -6.57 -10.82
CA GLU A 26 -17.89 -5.99 -11.60
C GLU A 26 -18.16 -6.75 -12.92
N PHE A 27 -17.11 -7.30 -13.55
CA PHE A 27 -17.29 -8.14 -14.74
C PHE A 27 -18.00 -9.46 -14.43
N LEU A 28 -17.88 -9.97 -13.21
CA LEU A 28 -18.53 -11.22 -12.79
C LEU A 28 -20.06 -11.15 -12.92
N GLU A 29 -20.67 -9.99 -12.69
CA GLU A 29 -22.11 -9.81 -12.82
C GLU A 29 -22.63 -10.05 -14.24
N LYS A 30 -21.76 -9.92 -15.25
CA LYS A 30 -22.10 -10.09 -16.67
C LYS A 30 -21.91 -11.51 -17.19
N GLU A 31 -21.27 -12.39 -16.38
CA GLU A 31 -21.01 -13.76 -16.77
C GLU A 31 -22.26 -14.63 -16.73
N THR A 32 -22.31 -15.60 -17.63
CA THR A 32 -23.38 -16.61 -17.64
C THR A 32 -23.22 -17.61 -16.52
N GLY A 33 -24.31 -17.85 -15.82
CA GLY A 33 -24.33 -18.82 -14.72
C GLY A 33 -25.76 -19.26 -14.40
N PHE A 34 -25.88 -20.16 -13.45
CA PHE A 34 -27.16 -20.70 -13.00
C PHE A 34 -27.28 -20.55 -11.47
N GLN A 35 -28.51 -20.53 -10.99
CA GLN A 35 -28.79 -20.41 -9.57
C GLN A 35 -28.32 -21.70 -8.83
N ALA A 36 -27.68 -21.54 -7.67
CA ALA A 36 -27.25 -22.67 -6.85
C ALA A 36 -28.44 -23.57 -6.47
N ALA A 37 -29.60 -22.99 -6.19
CA ALA A 37 -30.83 -23.69 -5.91
C ALA A 37 -31.30 -24.58 -7.09
N GLU A 38 -31.05 -24.19 -8.35
CA GLU A 38 -31.39 -25.01 -9.52
C GLU A 38 -30.49 -26.22 -9.66
N ALA A 39 -29.20 -26.06 -9.36
CA ALA A 39 -28.28 -27.20 -9.33
C ALA A 39 -28.71 -28.25 -8.29
N LEU A 40 -29.04 -27.78 -7.07
CA LEU A 40 -29.55 -28.66 -6.01
C LEU A 40 -30.83 -29.41 -6.39
N LYS A 41 -31.78 -28.73 -7.04
CA LYS A 41 -33.02 -29.39 -7.54
C LYS A 41 -32.74 -30.47 -8.58
N ARG A 42 -31.67 -30.36 -9.32
CA ARG A 42 -31.22 -31.38 -10.30
C ARG A 42 -30.36 -32.47 -9.69
N GLY A 43 -30.17 -32.46 -8.37
CA GLY A 43 -29.37 -33.46 -7.64
C GLY A 43 -27.88 -33.15 -7.62
N HIS A 44 -27.45 -31.95 -8.07
CA HIS A 44 -26.05 -31.51 -8.10
C HIS A 44 -25.74 -30.62 -6.90
N GLY A 45 -24.95 -31.14 -5.96
CA GLY A 45 -24.50 -30.39 -4.79
C GLY A 45 -23.31 -29.49 -5.10
N LEU A 46 -23.03 -28.55 -4.19
CA LEU A 46 -21.86 -27.66 -4.30
C LEU A 46 -20.54 -28.44 -4.38
N ALA A 47 -20.46 -29.63 -3.78
CA ALA A 47 -19.32 -30.55 -3.83
C ALA A 47 -18.93 -30.93 -5.27
N GLU A 48 -19.92 -31.10 -6.17
CA GLU A 48 -19.65 -31.44 -7.56
C GLU A 48 -18.92 -30.35 -8.33
N TYR A 49 -18.99 -29.11 -7.84
CA TYR A 49 -18.28 -27.97 -8.40
C TYR A 49 -17.03 -27.62 -7.59
N GLY A 50 -16.71 -28.37 -6.51
CA GLY A 50 -15.60 -28.09 -5.61
C GLY A 50 -15.80 -26.83 -4.77
N LEU A 51 -17.06 -26.45 -4.49
CA LEU A 51 -17.44 -25.21 -3.82
C LEU A 51 -17.76 -25.40 -2.32
N ASP A 52 -17.77 -26.63 -1.85
CA ASP A 52 -17.83 -27.01 -0.43
C ASP A 52 -16.45 -26.94 0.25
N ASP A 53 -15.39 -27.27 -0.50
CA ASP A 53 -13.99 -27.10 -0.09
C ASP A 53 -13.24 -26.24 -1.14
N PRO A 54 -13.50 -24.94 -1.17
CA PRO A 54 -12.99 -24.06 -2.22
C PRO A 54 -11.50 -23.80 -2.08
N ALA A 55 -10.75 -23.79 -3.20
CA ALA A 55 -9.32 -23.48 -3.24
C ALA A 55 -9.01 -22.06 -2.72
N TYR A 56 -9.91 -21.10 -2.99
CA TYR A 56 -9.82 -19.72 -2.52
C TYR A 56 -11.20 -19.21 -2.13
N VAL A 57 -11.22 -18.29 -1.16
CA VAL A 57 -12.42 -17.52 -0.78
C VAL A 57 -12.04 -16.06 -0.73
N PHE A 58 -12.59 -15.30 -1.67
CA PHE A 58 -12.49 -13.84 -1.66
C PHE A 58 -13.68 -13.28 -0.90
N LYS A 59 -13.44 -12.35 0.03
CA LYS A 59 -14.49 -11.62 0.75
C LYS A 59 -14.49 -10.17 0.31
N TYR A 60 -15.65 -9.64 0.01
CA TYR A 60 -15.82 -8.25 -0.42
C TYR A 60 -17.11 -7.66 0.14
N GLY A 61 -17.18 -6.34 0.24
CA GLY A 61 -18.34 -5.65 0.80
C GLY A 61 -18.03 -4.22 1.21
N ASN A 62 -19.00 -3.56 1.82
CA ASN A 62 -18.91 -2.16 2.26
C ASN A 62 -18.74 -2.00 3.79
N GLY A 63 -18.44 -3.07 4.50
CA GLY A 63 -18.31 -3.09 5.95
C GLY A 63 -19.61 -3.46 6.70
N GLU A 64 -20.78 -3.11 6.18
CA GLU A 64 -22.09 -3.52 6.73
C GLU A 64 -22.51 -4.87 6.17
N LYS A 65 -22.32 -5.07 4.89
CA LYS A 65 -22.65 -6.32 4.19
C LYS A 65 -21.38 -6.90 3.59
N MET A 66 -21.12 -8.16 3.90
CA MET A 66 -19.99 -8.92 3.40
C MET A 66 -20.51 -10.08 2.53
N TYR A 67 -19.90 -10.21 1.38
CA TYR A 67 -20.15 -11.27 0.42
C TYR A 67 -18.90 -12.11 0.22
N SER A 68 -19.05 -13.28 -0.38
CA SER A 68 -17.92 -14.15 -0.69
C SER A 68 -18.02 -14.69 -2.12
N LEU A 69 -16.86 -14.74 -2.75
CA LEU A 69 -16.65 -15.44 -4.00
C LEU A 69 -15.80 -16.68 -3.69
N LYS A 70 -16.38 -17.87 -3.84
CA LYS A 70 -15.68 -19.14 -3.64
C LYS A 70 -15.18 -19.65 -4.97
N VAL A 71 -13.94 -20.10 -5.02
CA VAL A 71 -13.30 -20.69 -6.21
C VAL A 71 -13.31 -22.20 -6.08
N GLY A 72 -14.06 -22.86 -6.95
CA GLY A 72 -14.19 -24.31 -7.00
C GLY A 72 -13.16 -24.97 -7.92
N LYS A 73 -13.53 -26.14 -8.45
CA LYS A 73 -12.67 -26.90 -9.37
C LYS A 73 -12.76 -26.42 -10.82
N GLY A 74 -11.84 -26.92 -11.64
CA GLY A 74 -11.87 -26.69 -13.10
C GLY A 74 -13.13 -27.29 -13.75
N ALA A 75 -13.69 -26.57 -14.72
CA ALA A 75 -14.78 -27.09 -15.54
C ALA A 75 -14.25 -28.12 -16.55
N PRO A 76 -15.10 -29.06 -17.02
CA PRO A 76 -14.67 -30.14 -17.91
C PRO A 76 -14.15 -29.68 -19.27
N VAL A 77 -14.54 -28.50 -19.73
CA VAL A 77 -14.20 -27.95 -21.05
C VAL A 77 -13.49 -26.63 -20.96
N GLY A 78 -12.37 -26.52 -21.63
CA GLY A 78 -11.55 -25.30 -21.69
C GLY A 78 -10.75 -25.05 -20.42
N ASN A 79 -10.05 -23.93 -20.37
CA ASN A 79 -9.33 -23.46 -19.18
C ASN A 79 -10.26 -22.64 -18.27
N ARG A 80 -11.37 -23.28 -17.83
CA ARG A 80 -12.43 -22.63 -17.07
C ARG A 80 -12.53 -23.17 -15.66
N ILE A 81 -13.12 -22.39 -14.75
CA ILE A 81 -13.27 -22.73 -13.35
C ILE A 81 -14.66 -22.33 -12.84
N TYR A 82 -15.19 -23.11 -11.91
CA TYR A 82 -16.45 -22.81 -11.24
C TYR A 82 -16.23 -21.79 -10.12
N LEU A 83 -17.09 -20.79 -10.08
CA LEU A 83 -17.16 -19.82 -8.97
C LEU A 83 -18.57 -19.83 -8.39
N PHE A 84 -18.66 -19.64 -7.07
CA PHE A 84 -19.92 -19.34 -6.41
C PHE A 84 -19.89 -17.92 -5.83
N ASP A 85 -20.81 -17.08 -6.29
CA ASP A 85 -20.99 -15.73 -5.77
C ASP A 85 -22.14 -15.69 -4.79
N SER A 86 -21.86 -15.37 -3.53
CA SER A 86 -22.87 -15.29 -2.46
C SER A 86 -23.76 -14.06 -2.57
N LEU A 87 -23.39 -13.03 -3.35
CA LEU A 87 -24.23 -11.85 -3.58
C LEU A 87 -25.43 -12.20 -4.46
N SER A 88 -25.19 -12.90 -5.54
CA SER A 88 -26.22 -13.29 -6.53
C SER A 88 -26.78 -14.69 -6.34
N ASP A 89 -26.25 -15.47 -5.39
CA ASP A 89 -26.54 -16.90 -5.17
C ASP A 89 -26.41 -17.75 -6.45
N ARG A 90 -25.35 -17.46 -7.24
CA ARG A 90 -25.13 -18.09 -8.55
C ARG A 90 -23.82 -18.87 -8.59
N ILE A 91 -23.85 -19.97 -9.32
CA ILE A 91 -22.66 -20.66 -9.81
C ILE A 91 -22.38 -20.14 -11.22
N VAL A 92 -21.20 -19.58 -11.43
CA VAL A 92 -20.73 -19.09 -12.74
C VAL A 92 -19.53 -19.87 -13.20
N VAL A 93 -19.30 -19.89 -14.51
CA VAL A 93 -18.14 -20.51 -15.13
C VAL A 93 -17.34 -19.43 -15.82
N VAL A 94 -16.14 -19.20 -15.35
CA VAL A 94 -15.24 -18.16 -15.85
C VAL A 94 -13.94 -18.75 -16.37
N ASP A 95 -13.21 -18.00 -17.16
CA ASP A 95 -11.85 -18.37 -17.53
C ASP A 95 -10.93 -18.29 -16.29
N ARG A 96 -9.96 -19.19 -16.21
CA ARG A 96 -9.00 -19.23 -15.07
C ARG A 96 -8.27 -17.90 -14.89
N GLU A 97 -7.98 -17.18 -15.97
CA GLU A 97 -7.34 -15.86 -15.94
C GLU A 97 -8.11 -14.83 -15.12
N PHE A 98 -9.44 -15.00 -15.02
CA PHE A 98 -10.26 -14.16 -14.14
C PHE A 98 -9.84 -14.34 -12.68
N VAL A 99 -9.68 -15.56 -12.22
CA VAL A 99 -9.27 -15.89 -10.85
C VAL A 99 -7.83 -15.43 -10.60
N ASP A 100 -6.94 -15.70 -11.55
CA ASP A 100 -5.52 -15.29 -11.47
C ASP A 100 -5.39 -13.76 -11.34
N GLY A 101 -6.30 -13.04 -11.94
CA GLY A 101 -6.36 -11.58 -11.81
C GLY A 101 -6.83 -11.06 -10.44
N LEU A 102 -7.56 -11.88 -9.66
CA LEU A 102 -7.94 -11.56 -8.28
C LEU A 102 -6.83 -11.88 -7.27
N ILE A 103 -5.91 -12.78 -7.62
CA ILE A 103 -4.77 -13.16 -6.78
C ILE A 103 -3.64 -12.18 -7.06
N VAL A 104 -3.47 -11.21 -6.17
CA VAL A 104 -2.45 -10.16 -6.31
C VAL A 104 -1.45 -10.26 -5.16
N ASP A 105 -0.16 -10.26 -5.50
CA ASP A 105 0.91 -10.26 -4.53
C ASP A 105 0.87 -9.01 -3.63
N MET A 106 1.27 -9.19 -2.37
CA MET A 106 1.33 -8.12 -1.39
C MET A 106 2.16 -6.92 -1.88
N GLU A 107 3.28 -7.16 -2.57
CA GLU A 107 4.13 -6.10 -3.10
C GLU A 107 3.44 -5.24 -4.16
N ARG A 108 2.62 -5.86 -5.00
CA ARG A 108 1.80 -5.14 -6.00
C ARG A 108 0.63 -4.39 -5.37
N LEU A 109 0.11 -4.90 -4.25
CA LEU A 109 -0.95 -4.23 -3.50
C LEU A 109 -0.46 -3.04 -2.68
N ARG A 110 0.82 -3.00 -2.31
CA ARG A 110 1.40 -1.88 -1.56
C ARG A 110 1.54 -0.64 -2.45
N ASN A 111 1.21 0.51 -1.89
CA ASN A 111 1.66 1.77 -2.48
C ASN A 111 3.17 1.88 -2.31
N GLN A 112 3.88 2.06 -3.41
CA GLN A 112 5.34 2.20 -3.40
C GLN A 112 5.81 3.59 -2.95
N LEU A 113 4.94 4.61 -2.98
CA LEU A 113 5.29 5.93 -2.49
C LEU A 113 5.65 5.88 -1.00
N VAL A 114 6.82 6.40 -0.66
CA VAL A 114 7.31 6.49 0.72
C VAL A 114 6.47 7.46 1.53
N PHE A 115 6.06 8.58 0.92
CA PHE A 115 5.14 9.53 1.52
C PHE A 115 3.79 9.51 0.82
N ASP A 116 2.73 9.38 1.63
CA ASP A 116 1.34 9.39 1.18
C ASP A 116 0.66 10.76 1.38
N ILE A 117 1.45 11.79 1.70
CA ILE A 117 1.00 13.17 1.81
C ILE A 117 1.22 13.84 0.45
N PRO A 118 0.16 14.27 -0.25
CA PRO A 118 0.32 15.02 -1.49
C PRO A 118 1.06 16.34 -1.23
N ARG A 119 1.90 16.75 -2.18
CA ARG A 119 2.70 17.97 -2.08
C ARG A 119 1.86 19.20 -1.65
N PHE A 120 0.67 19.37 -2.21
CA PHE A 120 -0.19 20.53 -1.93
C PHE A 120 -0.76 20.55 -0.49
N GLU A 121 -0.79 19.40 0.19
CA GLU A 121 -1.20 19.27 1.59
C GLU A 121 -0.05 19.55 2.56
N VAL A 122 1.21 19.58 2.10
CA VAL A 122 2.37 19.76 2.98
C VAL A 122 2.37 21.18 3.51
N SER A 123 2.25 21.32 4.84
CA SER A 123 2.25 22.58 5.57
C SER A 123 3.55 22.85 6.33
N ALA A 124 4.30 21.79 6.64
CA ALA A 124 5.63 21.88 7.23
C ALA A 124 6.47 20.65 6.88
N PHE A 125 7.76 20.79 6.88
CA PHE A 125 8.68 19.66 6.81
C PHE A 125 9.95 19.91 7.59
N SER A 126 10.62 18.85 7.99
CA SER A 126 11.94 18.94 8.58
C SER A 126 12.84 17.81 8.13
N VAL A 127 14.11 18.14 7.94
CA VAL A 127 15.19 17.20 7.64
C VAL A 127 16.15 17.19 8.81
N ARG A 128 16.54 16.00 9.26
CA ARG A 128 17.59 15.80 10.25
C ARG A 128 18.69 14.96 9.63
N LEU A 129 19.91 15.48 9.69
CA LEU A 129 21.10 14.81 9.16
C LEU A 129 22.09 14.60 10.30
N PRO A 130 22.64 13.39 10.52
CA PRO A 130 23.74 13.19 11.44
C PRO A 130 24.96 13.96 10.92
N ILE A 131 25.65 14.63 11.84
CA ILE A 131 26.91 15.33 11.57
C ILE A 131 27.97 14.84 12.55
N ALA A 132 29.24 14.97 12.17
CA ALA A 132 30.33 14.72 13.11
C ALA A 132 30.23 15.68 14.29
N ALA A 133 30.38 15.18 15.51
CA ALA A 133 30.39 16.01 16.69
C ALA A 133 31.52 17.05 16.59
N SER A 134 31.19 18.31 16.86
CA SER A 134 32.19 19.40 16.88
C SER A 134 32.95 19.36 18.21
N PRO A 135 34.26 19.61 18.21
CA PRO A 135 35.01 19.79 19.46
C PRO A 135 34.43 20.91 20.35
N ALA A 136 33.78 21.92 19.71
CA ALA A 136 33.15 23.03 20.42
C ALA A 136 31.78 22.68 21.03
N ASP A 137 31.08 21.67 20.44
CA ASP A 137 29.80 21.17 20.94
C ASP A 137 29.71 19.66 20.72
N PRO A 138 30.26 18.87 21.66
CA PRO A 138 30.24 17.41 21.54
C PRO A 138 28.85 16.78 21.74
N LYS A 139 27.83 17.55 22.13
CA LYS A 139 26.47 17.05 22.33
C LYS A 139 25.62 17.15 21.06
N THR A 140 25.97 18.05 20.16
CA THR A 140 25.24 18.20 18.89
C THR A 140 25.85 17.27 17.85
N ASN A 141 25.16 16.20 17.55
CA ASN A 141 25.54 15.19 16.57
C ASN A 141 24.61 15.15 15.35
N PHE A 142 23.81 16.18 15.16
CA PHE A 142 22.90 16.29 14.02
C PHE A 142 22.63 17.74 13.64
N LEU A 143 22.43 17.97 12.35
CA LEU A 143 21.86 19.21 11.79
C LEU A 143 20.35 18.98 11.59
N ARG A 144 19.55 19.96 12.01
CA ARG A 144 18.12 19.98 11.73
C ARG A 144 17.78 21.21 10.91
N VAL A 145 17.07 21.00 9.80
CA VAL A 145 16.46 22.05 8.98
C VAL A 145 14.94 21.87 9.07
N GLY A 146 14.24 22.91 9.48
CA GLY A 146 12.78 22.89 9.61
C GLY A 146 12.15 24.07 8.91
N LEU A 147 11.14 23.81 8.10
CA LEU A 147 10.38 24.81 7.36
C LEU A 147 8.89 24.68 7.62
N VAL A 148 8.21 25.81 7.66
CA VAL A 148 6.76 25.89 7.80
C VAL A 148 6.17 26.80 6.73
N ARG A 149 4.93 26.53 6.36
CA ARG A 149 4.18 27.35 5.42
C ARG A 149 3.27 28.30 6.20
N ASP A 150 3.56 29.60 6.12
CA ASP A 150 2.81 30.65 6.78
C ASP A 150 2.27 31.63 5.74
N GLY A 151 0.96 31.85 5.69
CA GLY A 151 0.33 32.74 4.74
C GLY A 151 0.65 32.42 3.27
N GLY A 152 0.86 31.13 2.93
CA GLY A 152 1.22 30.70 1.59
C GLY A 152 2.72 30.81 1.25
N LYS A 153 3.54 31.37 2.14
CA LYS A 153 5.00 31.50 1.96
C LYS A 153 5.74 30.52 2.86
N TRP A 154 6.87 30.02 2.38
CA TRP A 154 7.74 29.16 3.15
C TRP A 154 8.71 29.97 4.00
N LYS A 155 8.83 29.59 5.26
CA LYS A 155 9.76 30.15 6.24
C LYS A 155 10.59 29.04 6.85
N MET A 156 11.87 29.27 6.97
CA MET A 156 12.76 28.41 7.76
C MET A 156 12.62 28.83 9.23
N GLU A 157 12.43 27.85 10.11
CA GLU A 157 12.42 28.05 11.57
C GLU A 157 13.71 27.56 12.22
N THR A 158 14.34 26.56 11.62
CA THR A 158 15.55 25.91 12.13
C THR A 158 16.52 25.70 10.99
N PRO A 159 17.83 25.96 11.14
CA PRO A 159 18.53 26.41 12.36
C PRO A 159 18.39 27.91 12.66
N ILE A 160 17.95 28.67 11.69
CA ILE A 160 17.75 30.15 11.84
C ILE A 160 16.38 30.54 11.24
N ALA A 161 15.76 31.56 11.83
CA ALA A 161 14.52 32.07 11.25
C ALA A 161 14.84 32.96 10.04
N ALA A 162 14.38 32.54 8.86
CA ALA A 162 14.61 33.21 7.59
C ALA A 162 13.50 32.94 6.58
N ALA A 163 13.36 33.79 5.57
CA ALA A 163 12.56 33.46 4.40
C ALA A 163 13.23 32.31 3.62
N ALA A 164 12.45 31.33 3.17
CA ALA A 164 12.94 30.26 2.33
C ALA A 164 12.74 30.61 0.84
N ASP A 165 13.66 30.15 -0.02
CA ASP A 165 13.47 30.24 -1.47
C ASP A 165 12.35 29.28 -1.90
N PRO A 166 11.25 29.79 -2.48
CA PRO A 166 10.14 28.94 -2.89
C PRO A 166 10.53 27.91 -3.94
N ARG A 167 11.49 28.21 -4.82
CA ARG A 167 11.92 27.31 -5.90
C ARG A 167 12.64 26.11 -5.34
N GLU A 168 13.54 26.31 -4.38
CA GLU A 168 14.28 25.25 -3.71
C GLU A 168 13.34 24.37 -2.88
N VAL A 169 12.39 24.98 -2.17
CA VAL A 169 11.38 24.23 -1.42
C VAL A 169 10.48 23.42 -2.35
N ASP A 170 10.04 24.00 -3.44
CA ASP A 170 9.21 23.31 -4.43
C ASP A 170 9.95 22.14 -5.07
N ALA A 171 11.22 22.33 -5.45
CA ALA A 171 12.06 21.27 -6.00
C ALA A 171 12.25 20.11 -4.99
N PHE A 172 12.58 20.42 -3.74
CA PHE A 172 12.71 19.44 -2.67
C PHE A 172 11.41 18.62 -2.47
N LEU A 173 10.26 19.33 -2.39
CA LEU A 173 8.98 18.66 -2.19
C LEU A 173 8.59 17.79 -3.40
N ASP A 174 8.90 18.24 -4.60
CA ASP A 174 8.68 17.44 -5.81
C ASP A 174 9.51 16.16 -5.83
N GLU A 175 10.75 16.21 -5.39
CA GLU A 175 11.61 15.04 -5.30
C GLU A 175 11.15 14.09 -4.18
N ILE A 176 10.99 14.60 -2.97
CA ILE A 176 10.71 13.75 -1.81
C ILE A 176 9.33 13.08 -1.87
N CYS A 177 8.32 13.76 -2.42
CA CYS A 177 6.99 13.19 -2.60
C CYS A 177 6.91 12.15 -3.74
N ARG A 178 7.95 12.04 -4.59
CA ARG A 178 8.06 11.02 -5.65
C ARG A 178 8.93 9.83 -5.25
N VAL A 179 9.55 9.87 -4.09
CA VAL A 179 10.38 8.75 -3.64
C VAL A 179 9.53 7.50 -3.52
N CYS A 180 9.95 6.45 -4.22
CA CYS A 180 9.31 5.13 -4.22
C CYS A 180 10.23 4.11 -3.57
N ALA A 181 9.63 3.20 -2.81
CA ALA A 181 10.31 2.00 -2.36
C ALA A 181 10.55 1.07 -3.56
N MET A 182 11.77 0.57 -3.72
CA MET A 182 12.12 -0.41 -4.73
C MET A 182 11.74 -1.84 -4.32
N GLY A 183 11.51 -2.07 -3.03
CA GLY A 183 11.07 -3.33 -2.46
C GLY A 183 10.79 -3.19 -0.98
N PHE A 184 10.21 -4.24 -0.41
CA PHE A 184 9.83 -4.33 1.00
C PHE A 184 10.46 -5.60 1.59
N PRO A 185 11.65 -5.52 2.20
CA PRO A 185 12.29 -6.70 2.78
C PRO A 185 11.42 -7.28 3.90
N GLN A 186 11.14 -8.58 3.82
CA GLN A 186 10.23 -9.25 4.77
C GLN A 186 10.93 -9.63 6.08
N GLU A 187 12.25 -9.85 6.05
CA GLU A 187 13.02 -10.41 7.16
C GLU A 187 14.13 -9.47 7.68
N ALA A 188 14.17 -8.21 7.23
CA ALA A 188 15.18 -7.27 7.69
C ALA A 188 14.92 -6.86 9.15
N THR A 189 15.90 -7.06 10.01
CA THR A 189 15.87 -6.56 11.37
C THR A 189 16.21 -5.07 11.43
N LEU A 190 15.79 -4.38 12.48
CA LEU A 190 16.16 -2.97 12.69
C LEU A 190 17.68 -2.78 12.76
N SER A 191 18.41 -3.76 13.29
CA SER A 191 19.86 -3.78 13.33
C SER A 191 20.49 -3.79 11.94
N GLU A 192 20.04 -4.69 11.07
CA GLU A 192 20.53 -4.76 9.68
C GLU A 192 20.22 -3.51 8.88
N ALA A 193 19.13 -2.84 9.21
CA ALA A 193 18.76 -1.55 8.63
C ALA A 193 19.53 -0.36 9.25
N GLY A 194 20.36 -0.60 10.29
CA GLY A 194 21.16 0.45 10.92
C GLY A 194 20.39 1.33 11.92
N PHE A 195 19.32 0.79 12.51
CA PHE A 195 18.47 1.53 13.47
C PHE A 195 18.72 1.15 14.93
N ASP A 196 19.67 0.29 15.23
CA ASP A 196 20.04 -0.19 16.58
C ASP A 196 21.16 0.60 17.24
N GLY A 197 21.83 1.48 16.51
CA GLY A 197 22.94 2.29 17.02
C GLY A 197 22.44 3.47 17.86
N GLY A 198 23.21 3.84 18.90
CA GLY A 198 22.93 5.00 19.76
C GLY A 198 22.91 6.36 19.03
N THR A 199 23.17 6.39 17.74
CA THR A 199 23.11 7.57 16.89
C THR A 199 21.74 7.66 16.23
N LEU A 200 21.07 8.80 16.36
CA LEU A 200 19.79 9.02 15.70
C LEU A 200 19.96 8.99 14.17
N PRO A 201 19.16 8.20 13.44
CA PRO A 201 19.27 8.11 11.98
C PRO A 201 18.92 9.44 11.31
N ALA A 202 19.38 9.63 10.08
CA ALA A 202 18.85 10.68 9.23
C ALA A 202 17.35 10.52 9.08
N SER A 203 16.62 11.61 8.97
CA SER A 203 15.16 11.53 8.84
C SER A 203 14.58 12.72 8.07
N VAL A 204 13.50 12.43 7.35
CA VAL A 204 12.64 13.45 6.74
C VAL A 204 11.26 13.33 7.35
N THR A 205 10.72 14.44 7.82
CA THR A 205 9.35 14.52 8.33
C THR A 205 8.54 15.42 7.43
N LEU A 206 7.39 14.95 6.98
CA LEU A 206 6.38 15.77 6.30
C LEU A 206 5.15 15.92 7.20
N GLN A 207 4.64 17.13 7.28
CA GLN A 207 3.42 17.47 8.00
C GLN A 207 2.37 17.95 6.99
N GLY A 208 1.26 17.23 6.90
CA GLY A 208 0.06 17.67 6.18
C GLY A 208 -1.00 18.22 7.14
N THR A 209 -2.19 18.49 6.64
CA THR A 209 -3.28 19.09 7.41
C THR A 209 -3.66 18.28 8.66
N ASN A 210 -3.82 16.96 8.54
CA ASN A 210 -4.27 16.10 9.63
C ASN A 210 -3.36 14.88 9.85
N ARG A 211 -2.15 14.88 9.29
CA ARG A 211 -1.24 13.74 9.37
C ARG A 211 0.21 14.15 9.29
N ARG A 212 1.02 13.37 9.93
CA ARG A 212 2.46 13.51 9.94
C ARG A 212 3.09 12.17 9.56
N GLN A 213 4.05 12.20 8.67
CA GLN A 213 4.82 11.03 8.27
C GLN A 213 6.30 11.29 8.49
N VAL A 214 7.01 10.26 8.92
CA VAL A 214 8.45 10.31 9.19
C VAL A 214 9.11 9.17 8.42
N LEU A 215 10.07 9.53 7.57
CA LEU A 215 10.99 8.59 6.96
C LEU A 215 12.28 8.59 7.77
N LEU A 216 12.68 7.43 8.26
CA LEU A 216 14.00 7.19 8.82
C LEU A 216 14.90 6.61 7.74
N ILE A 217 16.11 7.14 7.63
CA ILE A 217 17.10 6.69 6.64
C ILE A 217 18.20 5.93 7.39
N GLY A 218 18.25 4.64 7.16
CA GLY A 218 19.21 3.73 7.78
C GLY A 218 20.53 3.62 7.01
N SER A 219 21.18 2.49 7.20
CA SER A 219 22.44 2.16 6.51
C SER A 219 22.16 1.62 5.10
N LYS A 220 23.21 1.64 4.25
CA LYS A 220 23.15 1.00 2.93
C LYS A 220 22.97 -0.50 3.08
N THR A 221 22.12 -1.09 2.26
CA THR A 221 21.99 -2.55 2.18
C THR A 221 23.29 -3.19 1.68
N LYS A 222 23.62 -4.37 2.21
CA LYS A 222 24.86 -5.10 1.87
C LYS A 222 24.94 -5.49 0.38
N ASN A 223 23.82 -5.53 -0.34
CA ASN A 223 23.75 -5.96 -1.74
C ASN A 223 23.91 -4.82 -2.75
N GLY A 224 24.34 -3.64 -2.33
CA GLY A 224 24.84 -2.59 -3.22
C GLY A 224 23.94 -2.17 -4.38
N SER A 225 22.66 -2.49 -4.38
CA SER A 225 21.72 -1.90 -5.34
C SER A 225 21.41 -0.48 -4.90
N PRO A 226 21.53 0.48 -5.84
CA PRO A 226 21.32 1.89 -5.55
C PRO A 226 19.88 2.16 -5.13
#